data_abeaa7093bc1d4825beaff98a6892335
#
_entry.id   abeaa7093bc1d4825beaff98a6892335
#
_cell.length_a   1.000
_cell.length_b   1.000
_cell.length_c   1.000
_cell.angle_alpha   90.00
_cell.angle_beta   90.00
_cell.angle_gamma   90.00
#
_symmetry.space_group_name_H-M   'P 1'
#
loop_
_entity.id
_entity.type
_entity.pdbx_description
1 polymer ?
#
loop_
_entity_poly.entity_id
_entity_poly.type
_entity_poly.pdbx_seq_one_letter_code
_entity_poly.pdbx_strand_id
1 'polypeptide(L)'
;VFYKHFRNPIETAILDAGSGSYTYTFENADRANLYGVELDVKKNLDFMGMRNFSVVLNGSLMKSRVDFDDESLEHDRPLQGQSPYLVNAGLFYQSPKLGLTVGVLYNRIGKRIVGIGRSDMSVGGSIDNDIPDMYEMPRNALDVVVSKSFGKHWELKFNAKDLLNEKVQFAQFPKFENGGDVVSRKQITKQFTAGRMFSLSVTAKF
;
A
#
# COMPACT_ATOMS: atom_id res chain seq x y z
N VAL A 1 15.82 11.62 1.66
CA VAL A 1 15.92 10.87 2.91
C VAL A 1 15.17 11.63 3.98
N PHE A 2 14.43 10.94 4.81
CA PHE A 2 13.68 11.56 5.91
C PHE A 2 13.72 10.68 7.15
N TYR A 3 13.53 11.34 8.30
CA TYR A 3 13.34 10.73 9.61
C TYR A 3 12.22 11.47 10.33
N LYS A 4 11.30 10.72 10.95
CA LYS A 4 10.23 11.26 11.79
C LYS A 4 10.22 10.52 13.12
N HIS A 5 10.11 11.28 14.20
CA HIS A 5 9.95 10.77 15.55
C HIS A 5 8.62 11.26 16.10
N PHE A 6 7.83 10.36 16.64
CA PHE A 6 6.55 10.62 17.26
C PHE A 6 6.65 10.28 18.74
N ARG A 7 6.15 11.18 19.58
CA ARG A 7 5.98 10.97 21.02
C ARG A 7 4.51 10.74 21.29
N ASN A 8 4.21 9.71 22.05
CA ASN A 8 2.84 9.30 22.39
C ASN A 8 1.91 9.26 21.16
N PRO A 9 2.30 8.56 20.07
CA PRO A 9 1.43 8.46 18.92
C PRO A 9 0.17 7.70 19.28
N ILE A 10 -0.96 8.10 18.71
CA ILE A 10 -2.21 7.39 18.87
C ILE A 10 -2.20 6.21 17.91
N GLU A 11 -2.32 5.01 18.46
CA GLU A 11 -2.38 3.76 17.71
C GLU A 11 -3.67 3.00 18.03
N THR A 12 -4.10 2.11 17.14
CA THR A 12 -5.16 1.17 17.45
C THR A 12 -4.64 0.15 18.44
N ALA A 13 -5.43 -0.17 19.45
CA ALA A 13 -5.12 -1.14 20.49
C ALA A 13 -6.25 -2.14 20.69
N ILE A 14 -5.93 -3.28 21.30
CA ILE A 14 -6.89 -4.31 21.67
C ILE A 14 -6.96 -4.34 23.19
N LEU A 15 -8.16 -4.09 23.72
CA LEU A 15 -8.44 -4.25 25.15
C LEU A 15 -9.14 -5.58 25.41
N ASP A 16 -8.73 -6.24 26.47
CA ASP A 16 -9.48 -7.36 27.03
C ASP A 16 -10.73 -6.82 27.77
N ALA A 17 -11.89 -7.11 27.21
CA ALA A 17 -13.17 -6.71 27.80
C ALA A 17 -13.70 -7.74 28.84
N GLY A 18 -12.89 -8.75 29.17
CA GLY A 18 -13.24 -9.85 30.05
C GLY A 18 -14.06 -10.97 29.36
N SER A 19 -14.11 -12.12 29.98
CA SER A 19 -14.85 -13.32 29.50
C SER A 19 -14.40 -13.77 28.08
N GLY A 20 -13.13 -13.51 27.68
CA GLY A 20 -12.62 -13.86 26.36
C GLY A 20 -13.09 -12.96 25.23
N SER A 21 -13.68 -11.80 25.56
CA SER A 21 -14.07 -10.79 24.59
C SER A 21 -13.00 -9.73 24.43
N TYR A 22 -12.76 -9.28 23.21
CA TYR A 22 -11.79 -8.24 22.89
C TYR A 22 -12.46 -7.07 22.16
N THR A 23 -12.03 -5.86 22.50
CA THR A 23 -12.54 -4.62 21.89
C THR A 23 -11.40 -3.83 21.30
N TYR A 24 -11.57 -3.36 20.07
CA TYR A 24 -10.65 -2.41 19.46
C TYR A 24 -10.88 -1.01 20.02
N THR A 25 -9.81 -0.35 20.40
CA THR A 25 -9.80 1.02 20.91
C THR A 25 -8.59 1.78 20.37
N PHE A 26 -8.35 2.97 20.90
CA PHE A 26 -7.16 3.75 20.63
C PHE A 26 -6.44 4.03 21.94
N GLU A 27 -5.12 3.88 21.92
CA GLU A 27 -4.25 4.25 23.04
C GLU A 27 -2.98 4.93 22.53
N ASN A 28 -2.24 5.53 23.45
CA ASN A 28 -0.96 6.15 23.12
C ASN A 28 0.15 5.11 23.31
N ALA A 29 0.87 4.83 22.23
CA ALA A 29 2.13 4.12 22.33
C ALA A 29 3.22 5.08 22.88
N ASP A 30 4.31 4.54 23.43
CA ASP A 30 5.40 5.34 23.98
C ASP A 30 6.02 6.24 22.93
N ARG A 31 6.38 5.66 21.80
CA ARG A 31 7.01 6.36 20.70
C ARG A 31 6.86 5.60 19.40
N ALA A 32 7.01 6.32 18.30
CA ALA A 32 7.22 5.70 17.00
C ALA A 32 8.32 6.41 16.22
N ASN A 33 9.07 5.63 15.47
CA ASN A 33 10.11 6.12 14.59
C ASN A 33 9.82 5.70 13.15
N LEU A 34 10.01 6.61 12.22
CA LEU A 34 9.83 6.35 10.79
C LEU A 34 11.01 6.98 10.04
N TYR A 35 11.68 6.21 9.22
CA TYR A 35 12.73 6.69 8.35
C TYR A 35 12.60 6.07 6.95
N GLY A 36 13.10 6.79 5.97
CA GLY A 36 13.02 6.30 4.61
C GLY A 36 13.73 7.16 3.59
N VAL A 37 13.65 6.68 2.36
CA VAL A 37 14.19 7.33 1.17
C VAL A 37 13.06 7.45 0.16
N GLU A 38 12.92 8.62 -0.45
CA GLU A 38 12.01 8.89 -1.54
C GLU A 38 12.80 9.35 -2.77
N LEU A 39 12.39 8.85 -3.91
CA LEU A 39 12.92 9.24 -5.21
C LEU A 39 11.76 9.64 -6.10
N ASP A 40 11.87 10.82 -6.71
CA ASP A 40 10.96 11.31 -7.73
C ASP A 40 11.75 11.73 -8.95
N VAL A 41 11.46 11.14 -10.10
CA VAL A 41 12.13 11.42 -11.38
C VAL A 41 11.08 11.66 -12.45
N LYS A 42 11.17 12.81 -13.10
CA LYS A 42 10.44 13.11 -14.33
C LYS A 42 11.42 13.49 -15.43
N LYS A 43 11.40 12.77 -16.53
CA LYS A 43 12.37 12.96 -17.61
C LYS A 43 11.73 12.78 -18.98
N ASN A 44 12.00 13.73 -19.89
CA ASN A 44 11.74 13.54 -21.31
C ASN A 44 12.83 12.64 -21.91
N LEU A 45 12.45 11.81 -22.87
CA LEU A 45 13.34 10.81 -23.46
C LEU A 45 13.95 11.26 -24.81
N ASP A 46 13.93 12.56 -25.10
CA ASP A 46 14.49 13.15 -26.34
C ASP A 46 15.97 12.80 -26.53
N PHE A 47 16.73 12.70 -25.44
CA PHE A 47 18.13 12.32 -25.43
C PHE A 47 18.41 10.89 -25.95
N MET A 48 17.38 10.02 -25.93
CA MET A 48 17.41 8.67 -26.49
C MET A 48 16.82 8.60 -27.91
N GLY A 49 16.52 9.75 -28.53
CA GLY A 49 15.83 9.82 -29.81
C GLY A 49 14.31 9.54 -29.74
N MET A 50 13.77 9.28 -28.56
CA MET A 50 12.34 9.03 -28.34
C MET A 50 11.60 10.34 -28.11
N ARG A 51 11.41 11.10 -29.18
CA ARG A 51 10.69 12.37 -29.14
C ARG A 51 9.24 12.16 -28.70
N ASN A 52 8.71 13.09 -27.92
CA ASN A 52 7.34 13.08 -27.39
C ASN A 52 7.12 12.03 -26.27
N PHE A 53 8.13 11.30 -25.86
CA PHE A 53 8.03 10.39 -24.72
C PHE A 53 8.58 11.03 -23.45
N SER A 54 7.91 10.75 -22.34
CA SER A 54 8.40 11.09 -21.00
C SER A 54 8.13 9.95 -20.03
N VAL A 55 9.02 9.81 -19.06
CA VAL A 55 8.90 8.86 -17.97
C VAL A 55 8.73 9.62 -16.66
N VAL A 56 7.89 9.08 -15.78
CA VAL A 56 7.74 9.51 -14.40
C VAL A 56 7.95 8.27 -13.51
N LEU A 57 8.88 8.37 -12.58
CA LEU A 57 9.17 7.33 -11.61
C LEU A 57 9.10 7.95 -10.23
N ASN A 58 8.28 7.38 -9.37
CA ASN A 58 8.22 7.74 -7.96
C ASN A 58 8.35 6.47 -7.14
N GLY A 59 9.28 6.45 -6.20
CA GLY A 59 9.54 5.32 -5.34
C GLY A 59 9.85 5.75 -3.92
N SER A 60 9.39 4.99 -2.96
CA SER A 60 9.75 5.16 -1.55
C SER A 60 10.09 3.82 -0.92
N LEU A 61 11.11 3.85 -0.05
CA LEU A 61 11.45 2.78 0.86
C LEU A 61 11.38 3.33 2.27
N MET A 62 10.61 2.68 3.12
CA MET A 62 10.30 3.17 4.47
C MET A 62 10.38 2.04 5.48
N LYS A 63 10.89 2.36 6.67
CA LYS A 63 10.81 1.47 7.81
C LYS A 63 10.35 2.25 9.03
N SER A 64 9.38 1.72 9.74
CA SER A 64 8.93 2.27 11.01
C SER A 64 8.95 1.22 12.10
N ARG A 65 8.90 1.70 13.33
CA ARG A 65 8.69 0.91 14.53
C ARG A 65 7.89 1.75 15.50
N VAL A 66 6.85 1.15 16.02
CA VAL A 66 6.08 1.64 17.17
C VAL A 66 6.54 0.81 18.36
N ASP A 67 6.95 1.47 19.41
CA ASP A 67 7.35 0.84 20.66
C ASP A 67 6.20 1.04 21.67
N PHE A 68 5.74 -0.03 22.27
CA PHE A 68 4.70 -0.07 23.30
C PHE A 68 5.32 -0.33 24.66
N ASP A 69 4.61 -0.01 25.72
CA ASP A 69 4.99 -0.35 27.10
C ASP A 69 4.99 -1.88 27.29
N ASP A 70 5.87 -2.38 28.14
CA ASP A 70 5.97 -3.82 28.49
C ASP A 70 4.66 -4.37 29.12
N GLU A 71 3.81 -3.50 29.68
CA GLU A 71 2.50 -3.86 30.24
C GLU A 71 1.39 -3.90 29.19
N SER A 72 1.65 -3.44 27.95
CA SER A 72 0.66 -3.46 26.87
C SER A 72 0.45 -4.87 26.33
N LEU A 73 -0.78 -5.17 25.93
CA LEU A 73 -1.10 -6.39 25.16
C LEU A 73 -0.62 -6.30 23.70
N GLU A 74 -0.14 -5.13 23.29
CA GLU A 74 0.41 -4.89 21.97
C GLU A 74 1.88 -5.31 21.92
N HIS A 75 2.35 -5.58 20.71
CA HIS A 75 3.76 -5.87 20.45
C HIS A 75 4.36 -4.81 19.53
N ASP A 76 5.67 -4.63 19.62
CA ASP A 76 6.41 -3.76 18.73
C ASP A 76 6.18 -4.14 17.27
N ARG A 77 5.73 -3.18 16.47
CA ARG A 77 5.34 -3.41 15.08
C ARG A 77 5.60 -2.18 14.21
N PRO A 78 5.57 -2.32 12.88
CA PRO A 78 5.49 -1.15 11.99
C PRO A 78 4.22 -0.36 12.21
N LEU A 79 4.22 0.93 11.88
CA LEU A 79 3.02 1.77 11.85
C LEU A 79 1.92 1.11 11.02
N GLN A 80 0.71 1.08 11.57
CA GLN A 80 -0.45 0.56 10.86
C GLN A 80 -0.70 1.37 9.58
N GLY A 81 -1.03 0.67 8.49
CA GLY A 81 -1.27 1.28 7.18
C GLY A 81 0.01 1.62 6.40
N GLN A 82 1.18 1.59 7.02
CA GLN A 82 2.43 1.88 6.33
C GLN A 82 2.95 0.66 5.56
N SER A 83 3.25 0.88 4.28
CA SER A 83 3.95 -0.09 3.44
C SER A 83 5.47 0.12 3.52
N PRO A 84 6.29 -0.94 3.49
CA PRO A 84 7.75 -0.80 3.47
C PRO A 84 8.27 -0.23 2.14
N TYR A 85 7.50 -0.31 1.08
CA TYR A 85 7.84 0.30 -0.20
C TYR A 85 6.59 0.68 -1.01
N LEU A 86 6.75 1.69 -1.85
CA LEU A 86 5.79 2.10 -2.87
C LEU A 86 6.54 2.39 -4.16
N VAL A 87 6.01 1.94 -5.28
CA VAL A 87 6.56 2.19 -6.62
C VAL A 87 5.45 2.64 -7.54
N ASN A 88 5.65 3.80 -8.17
CA ASN A 88 4.83 4.29 -9.27
C ASN A 88 5.72 4.50 -10.48
N ALA A 89 5.33 4.00 -11.63
CA ALA A 89 6.02 4.21 -12.89
C ALA A 89 5.00 4.63 -13.95
N GLY A 90 5.29 5.69 -14.67
CA GLY A 90 4.46 6.19 -15.77
C GLY A 90 5.29 6.39 -17.02
N LEU A 91 4.80 5.89 -18.15
CA LEU A 91 5.33 6.18 -19.48
C LEU A 91 4.25 6.94 -20.26
N PHE A 92 4.62 8.11 -20.76
CA PHE A 92 3.71 8.98 -21.50
C PHE A 92 4.26 9.25 -22.90
N TYR A 93 3.36 9.20 -23.86
CA TYR A 93 3.57 9.71 -25.20
C TYR A 93 2.64 10.90 -25.42
N GLN A 94 3.16 12.04 -25.84
CA GLN A 94 2.38 13.24 -26.10
C GLN A 94 2.82 13.86 -27.43
N SER A 95 1.92 13.83 -28.40
CA SER A 95 2.12 14.44 -29.73
C SER A 95 1.16 15.60 -29.96
N PRO A 96 1.62 16.86 -29.83
CA PRO A 96 0.79 18.03 -30.11
C PRO A 96 0.29 18.05 -31.56
N LYS A 97 1.11 17.60 -32.52
CA LYS A 97 0.75 17.54 -33.94
C LYS A 97 -0.42 16.60 -34.21
N LEU A 98 -0.49 15.50 -33.49
CA LEU A 98 -1.58 14.53 -33.60
C LEU A 98 -2.72 14.84 -32.63
N GLY A 99 -2.55 15.76 -31.69
CA GLY A 99 -3.49 15.96 -30.58
C GLY A 99 -3.68 14.70 -29.75
N LEU A 100 -2.65 13.84 -29.65
CA LEU A 100 -2.72 12.53 -29.01
C LEU A 100 -1.85 12.49 -27.77
N THR A 101 -2.43 12.03 -26.66
CA THR A 101 -1.74 11.69 -25.43
C THR A 101 -2.05 10.25 -25.06
N VAL A 102 -1.03 9.46 -24.79
CA VAL A 102 -1.15 8.09 -24.27
C VAL A 102 -0.31 8.00 -23.02
N GLY A 103 -0.88 7.45 -21.96
CA GLY A 103 -0.19 7.20 -20.70
C GLY A 103 -0.40 5.76 -20.26
N VAL A 104 0.67 5.12 -19.81
CA VAL A 104 0.65 3.82 -19.15
C VAL A 104 1.22 4.03 -17.76
N LEU A 105 0.45 3.66 -16.74
CA LEU A 105 0.82 3.84 -15.35
C LEU A 105 0.83 2.49 -14.63
N TYR A 106 1.91 2.23 -13.94
CA TYR A 106 2.08 1.08 -13.07
C TYR A 106 2.21 1.53 -11.63
N ASN A 107 1.51 0.86 -10.74
CA ASN A 107 1.60 1.07 -9.30
C ASN A 107 1.81 -0.25 -8.59
N ARG A 108 2.67 -0.24 -7.58
CA ARG A 108 2.85 -1.34 -6.63
C ARG A 108 3.04 -0.79 -5.23
N ILE A 109 2.27 -1.33 -4.31
CA ILE A 109 2.40 -1.07 -2.87
C ILE A 109 2.81 -2.37 -2.18
N GLY A 110 3.69 -2.28 -1.19
CA GLY A 110 4.14 -3.42 -0.40
C GLY A 110 3.09 -3.87 0.63
N LYS A 111 3.39 -4.95 1.32
CA LYS A 111 2.59 -5.49 2.42
C LYS A 111 2.45 -4.45 3.54
N ARG A 112 1.23 -4.25 4.07
CA ARG A 112 0.96 -3.34 5.19
C ARG A 112 -0.03 -3.93 6.18
N ILE A 113 0.10 -3.56 7.45
CA ILE A 113 -0.85 -3.93 8.49
C ILE A 113 -2.15 -3.14 8.27
N VAL A 114 -3.29 -3.84 8.23
CA VAL A 114 -4.63 -3.25 8.12
C VAL A 114 -5.51 -3.54 9.34
N GLY A 115 -5.16 -4.56 10.10
CA GLY A 115 -5.74 -4.88 11.39
C GLY A 115 -4.65 -5.37 12.32
N ILE A 116 -4.66 -4.89 13.54
CA ILE A 116 -3.70 -5.32 14.55
C ILE A 116 -4.14 -6.63 15.16
N GLY A 117 -3.16 -7.43 15.53
CA GLY A 117 -3.31 -8.63 16.33
C GLY A 117 -2.97 -8.39 17.79
N ARG A 118 -2.97 -9.45 18.58
CA ARG A 118 -2.59 -9.46 19.97
C ARG A 118 -1.53 -10.53 20.19
N SER A 119 -0.54 -10.25 21.02
CA SER A 119 0.45 -11.25 21.44
C SER A 119 0.26 -11.57 22.92
N ASP A 120 -0.14 -12.79 23.20
CA ASP A 120 -0.22 -13.32 24.58
C ASP A 120 1.17 -13.53 25.18
N MET A 121 2.18 -13.65 24.34
CA MET A 121 3.56 -13.84 24.79
C MET A 121 4.15 -12.61 25.49
N SER A 122 3.65 -11.41 25.18
CA SER A 122 4.07 -10.16 25.85
C SER A 122 3.70 -10.14 27.34
N VAL A 123 2.70 -10.90 27.75
CA VAL A 123 2.24 -11.03 29.15
C VAL A 123 2.48 -12.43 29.75
N GLY A 124 3.40 -13.21 29.17
CA GLY A 124 3.77 -14.54 29.67
C GLY A 124 2.78 -15.67 29.29
N GLY A 125 1.94 -15.43 28.28
CA GLY A 125 1.02 -16.42 27.75
C GLY A 125 1.64 -17.39 26.73
N SER A 126 0.79 -18.19 26.06
CA SER A 126 1.18 -19.16 25.06
C SER A 126 1.13 -18.58 23.64
N ILE A 127 2.05 -19.02 22.80
CA ILE A 127 2.05 -18.68 21.35
C ILE A 127 0.75 -19.12 20.64
N ASP A 128 0.08 -20.14 21.16
CA ASP A 128 -1.17 -20.66 20.58
C ASP A 128 -2.35 -19.70 20.77
N ASN A 129 -2.23 -18.75 21.69
CA ASN A 129 -3.23 -17.72 21.95
C ASN A 129 -2.96 -16.41 21.19
N ASP A 130 -1.85 -16.33 20.46
CA ASP A 130 -1.54 -15.15 19.65
C ASP A 130 -2.57 -14.96 18.52
N ILE A 131 -3.12 -13.76 18.44
CA ILE A 131 -3.91 -13.30 17.30
C ILE A 131 -2.96 -12.50 16.39
N PRO A 132 -2.58 -13.03 15.22
CA PRO A 132 -1.63 -12.35 14.36
C PRO A 132 -2.24 -11.13 13.69
N ASP A 133 -1.39 -10.12 13.41
CA ASP A 133 -1.78 -8.98 12.59
C ASP A 133 -2.36 -9.41 11.25
N MET A 134 -3.35 -8.66 10.78
CA MET A 134 -3.90 -8.80 9.44
C MET A 134 -3.19 -7.86 8.47
N TYR A 135 -2.68 -8.42 7.40
CA TYR A 135 -1.96 -7.69 6.37
C TYR A 135 -2.74 -7.62 5.06
N GLU A 136 -2.78 -6.44 4.45
CA GLU A 136 -3.04 -6.34 3.01
C GLU A 136 -1.78 -6.72 2.25
N MET A 137 -1.93 -7.69 1.34
CA MET A 137 -0.81 -8.23 0.57
C MET A 137 -0.46 -7.32 -0.61
N PRO A 138 0.81 -7.31 -1.06
CA PRO A 138 1.22 -6.52 -2.20
C PRO A 138 0.37 -6.82 -3.43
N ARG A 139 0.06 -5.77 -4.20
CA ARG A 139 -0.69 -5.86 -5.45
C ARG A 139 -0.09 -4.94 -6.51
N ASN A 140 -0.14 -5.41 -7.76
CA ASN A 140 0.21 -4.61 -8.92
C ASN A 140 -1.07 -4.04 -9.55
N ALA A 141 -1.01 -2.79 -9.99
CA ALA A 141 -2.05 -2.17 -10.79
C ALA A 141 -1.44 -1.56 -12.06
N LEU A 142 -2.14 -1.72 -13.17
CA LEU A 142 -1.75 -1.17 -14.47
C LEU A 142 -2.94 -0.41 -15.05
N ASP A 143 -2.73 0.87 -15.33
CA ASP A 143 -3.72 1.76 -15.90
C ASP A 143 -3.24 2.26 -17.26
N VAL A 144 -4.16 2.47 -18.18
CA VAL A 144 -3.91 3.08 -19.49
C VAL A 144 -4.88 4.23 -19.69
N VAL A 145 -4.35 5.35 -20.14
CA VAL A 145 -5.14 6.52 -20.53
C VAL A 145 -4.78 6.91 -21.95
N VAL A 146 -5.80 7.17 -22.76
CA VAL A 146 -5.64 7.69 -24.13
C VAL A 146 -6.55 8.90 -24.25
N SER A 147 -5.97 10.03 -24.66
CA SER A 147 -6.73 11.26 -24.97
C SER A 147 -6.40 11.70 -26.39
N LYS A 148 -7.45 12.01 -27.14
CA LYS A 148 -7.36 12.47 -28.52
C LYS A 148 -8.16 13.76 -28.70
N SER A 149 -7.49 14.84 -29.09
CA SER A 149 -8.13 16.10 -29.49
C SER A 149 -8.42 16.10 -30.99
N PHE A 150 -9.63 16.54 -31.33
CA PHE A 150 -10.12 16.74 -32.69
C PHE A 150 -10.36 18.24 -32.91
N GLY A 151 -9.43 18.86 -33.60
CA GLY A 151 -9.42 20.33 -33.74
C GLY A 151 -9.28 21.03 -32.39
N LYS A 152 -9.94 22.19 -32.24
CA LYS A 152 -9.89 23.01 -31.02
C LYS A 152 -11.05 22.74 -30.06
N HIS A 153 -12.08 22.05 -30.51
CA HIS A 153 -13.37 22.01 -29.84
C HIS A 153 -13.68 20.66 -29.16
N TRP A 154 -13.10 19.56 -29.63
CA TRP A 154 -13.46 18.24 -29.14
C TRP A 154 -12.27 17.48 -28.56
N GLU A 155 -12.48 16.82 -27.45
CA GLU A 155 -11.53 15.88 -26.85
C GLU A 155 -12.25 14.60 -26.45
N LEU A 156 -11.70 13.47 -26.88
CA LEU A 156 -12.13 12.14 -26.48
C LEU A 156 -11.08 11.55 -25.54
N LYS A 157 -11.49 11.10 -24.36
CA LYS A 157 -10.59 10.48 -23.39
C LYS A 157 -11.12 9.11 -22.98
N PHE A 158 -10.29 8.11 -23.18
CA PHE A 158 -10.52 6.73 -22.74
C PHE A 158 -9.58 6.41 -21.59
N ASN A 159 -10.13 5.80 -20.52
CA ASN A 159 -9.35 5.29 -19.42
C ASN A 159 -9.68 3.81 -19.21
N ALA A 160 -8.63 3.01 -19.03
CA ALA A 160 -8.72 1.63 -18.62
C ALA A 160 -7.92 1.45 -17.34
N LYS A 161 -8.58 1.12 -16.23
CA LYS A 161 -7.95 0.98 -14.91
C LYS A 161 -7.94 -0.46 -14.45
N ASP A 162 -6.91 -0.78 -13.69
CA ASP A 162 -6.65 -2.09 -13.08
C ASP A 162 -6.69 -3.23 -14.10
N LEU A 163 -5.95 -3.05 -15.22
CA LEU A 163 -5.91 -4.02 -16.32
C LEU A 163 -5.38 -5.39 -15.90
N LEU A 164 -4.50 -5.43 -14.90
CA LEU A 164 -3.98 -6.69 -14.35
C LEU A 164 -5.06 -7.44 -13.56
N ASN A 165 -5.98 -6.70 -12.94
CA ASN A 165 -7.08 -7.25 -12.14
C ASN A 165 -6.58 -8.28 -11.11
N GLU A 166 -5.44 -7.99 -10.48
CA GLU A 166 -4.89 -8.86 -9.45
C GLU A 166 -5.83 -8.91 -8.24
N LYS A 167 -5.81 -10.04 -7.56
CA LYS A 167 -6.61 -10.25 -6.36
C LYS A 167 -6.12 -9.34 -5.23
N VAL A 168 -7.06 -8.63 -4.62
CA VAL A 168 -6.83 -8.00 -3.31
C VAL A 168 -6.90 -9.10 -2.27
N GLN A 169 -5.82 -9.31 -1.52
CA GLN A 169 -5.70 -10.36 -0.52
C GLN A 169 -5.39 -9.76 0.84
N PHE A 170 -6.13 -10.20 1.85
CA PHE A 170 -5.83 -9.99 3.25
C PHE A 170 -5.39 -11.32 3.86
N ALA A 171 -4.31 -11.30 4.61
CA ALA A 171 -3.75 -12.52 5.17
C ALA A 171 -3.22 -12.27 6.58
N GLN A 172 -3.30 -13.30 7.40
CA GLN A 172 -2.64 -13.41 8.70
C GLN A 172 -1.52 -14.45 8.62
N PHE A 173 -0.61 -14.40 9.59
CA PHE A 173 0.53 -15.30 9.67
C PHE A 173 0.60 -15.91 11.07
N PRO A 174 -0.39 -16.77 11.44
CA PRO A 174 -0.37 -17.43 12.73
C PRO A 174 0.91 -18.24 12.90
N LYS A 175 1.43 -18.23 14.11
CA LYS A 175 2.57 -19.01 14.54
C LYS A 175 2.05 -20.22 15.31
N PHE A 176 2.74 -21.33 15.21
CA PHE A 176 2.46 -22.55 15.97
C PHE A 176 3.73 -23.35 16.15
N GLU A 177 3.79 -24.14 17.20
CA GLU A 177 4.88 -25.05 17.44
C GLU A 177 4.72 -26.32 16.60
N ASN A 178 5.83 -26.72 15.96
CA ASN A 178 5.90 -27.96 15.20
C ASN A 178 7.25 -28.65 15.45
N GLY A 179 7.23 -29.69 16.28
CA GLY A 179 8.43 -30.44 16.62
C GLY A 179 9.50 -29.66 17.38
N GLY A 180 9.10 -28.64 18.16
CA GLY A 180 10.00 -27.74 18.90
C GLY A 180 10.43 -26.48 18.13
N ASP A 181 10.06 -26.36 16.86
CA ASP A 181 10.28 -25.15 16.08
C ASP A 181 9.01 -24.30 15.96
N VAL A 182 9.15 -22.99 16.05
CA VAL A 182 8.05 -22.04 15.79
C VAL A 182 7.98 -21.79 14.29
N VAL A 183 6.88 -22.23 13.68
CA VAL A 183 6.62 -22.02 12.24
C VAL A 183 5.46 -21.06 12.04
N SER A 184 5.48 -20.34 10.94
CA SER A 184 4.41 -19.43 10.53
C SER A 184 3.82 -19.86 9.20
N ARG A 185 2.48 -19.84 9.10
CA ARG A 185 1.75 -20.18 7.88
C ARG A 185 0.91 -19.01 7.40
N LYS A 186 1.01 -18.68 6.11
CA LYS A 186 0.11 -17.69 5.50
C LYS A 186 -1.32 -18.25 5.47
N GLN A 187 -2.25 -17.53 6.08
CA GLN A 187 -3.68 -17.79 6.05
C GLN A 187 -4.39 -16.62 5.39
N ILE A 188 -5.07 -16.86 4.27
CA ILE A 188 -5.86 -15.85 3.58
C ILE A 188 -7.18 -15.70 4.32
N THR A 189 -7.45 -14.53 4.89
CA THR A 189 -8.67 -14.22 5.63
C THR A 189 -9.76 -13.64 4.73
N LYS A 190 -9.34 -12.87 3.69
CA LYS A 190 -10.25 -12.27 2.71
C LYS A 190 -9.56 -12.15 1.37
N GLN A 191 -10.30 -12.43 0.29
CA GLN A 191 -9.79 -12.27 -1.06
C GLN A 191 -10.93 -11.88 -2.01
N PHE A 192 -10.67 -10.90 -2.88
CA PHE A 192 -11.59 -10.51 -3.94
C PHE A 192 -10.84 -9.86 -5.10
N THR A 193 -11.51 -9.67 -6.24
CA THR A 193 -11.04 -8.86 -7.36
C THR A 193 -11.86 -7.59 -7.44
N ALA A 194 -11.20 -6.43 -7.59
CA ALA A 194 -11.89 -5.15 -7.72
C ALA A 194 -12.58 -4.99 -9.09
N GLY A 195 -12.08 -5.72 -10.10
CA GLY A 195 -12.53 -5.62 -11.47
C GLY A 195 -11.77 -4.56 -12.27
N ARG A 196 -11.83 -4.70 -13.60
CA ARG A 196 -11.32 -3.68 -14.53
C ARG A 196 -12.38 -2.60 -14.73
N MET A 197 -11.94 -1.34 -14.76
CA MET A 197 -12.85 -0.23 -15.01
C MET A 197 -12.47 0.44 -16.33
N PHE A 198 -13.48 0.65 -17.19
CA PHE A 198 -13.34 1.38 -18.43
C PHE A 198 -14.24 2.60 -18.41
N SER A 199 -13.71 3.75 -18.83
CA SER A 199 -14.49 4.96 -18.95
C SER A 199 -14.15 5.71 -20.24
N LEU A 200 -15.17 6.30 -20.85
CA LEU A 200 -15.07 7.15 -22.02
C LEU A 200 -15.66 8.51 -21.69
N SER A 201 -14.90 9.57 -21.96
CA SER A 201 -15.35 10.95 -21.76
C SER A 201 -15.22 11.73 -23.05
N VAL A 202 -16.22 12.54 -23.36
CA VAL A 202 -16.22 13.48 -24.47
C VAL A 202 -16.31 14.89 -23.90
N THR A 203 -15.37 15.75 -24.25
CA THR A 203 -15.34 17.15 -23.82
C THR A 203 -15.52 18.06 -25.03
N ALA A 204 -16.49 18.96 -24.98
CA ALA A 204 -16.66 20.04 -25.94
C ALA A 204 -16.20 21.37 -25.34
N LYS A 205 -15.41 22.14 -26.09
CA LYS A 205 -14.91 23.49 -25.72
C LYS A 205 -15.48 24.49 -26.72
N PHE A 206 -16.17 25.49 -26.24
CA PHE A 206 -16.79 26.53 -27.04
C PHE A 206 -16.11 27.87 -26.85
#